data_4f52058c78e4dfd2fe95fe54679cb4d4
#
_entry.id   4f52058c78e4dfd2fe95fe54679cb4d4
#
_cell.length_a   1.000
_cell.length_b   1.000
_cell.length_c   1.000
_cell.angle_alpha   90.00
_cell.angle_beta   90.00
_cell.angle_gamma   90.00
#
_symmetry.space_group_name_H-M   'P 1'
#
loop_
_entity.id
_entity.type
_entity.pdbx_description
1 polymer ?
#
loop_
_entity_poly.entity_id
_entity_poly.type
_entity_poly.pdbx_seq_one_letter_code
_entity_poly.pdbx_strand_id
1 'polypeptide(L)'
;MWYDNETKNNYEREYETKLSMIPVSEIQRELNKFGYGISITGAWDKQTKNVIKVFQHHFRPSNYSGEMDVETFAILKALNEKYNK
;
A
#
# COMPACT_ATOMS: atom_id res chain seq x y z
N MET A 1 10.93 -10.57 5.03
CA MET A 1 9.67 -9.88 5.40
C MET A 1 8.55 -10.26 4.45
N TRP A 2 7.49 -10.80 4.95
CA TRP A 2 6.35 -11.20 4.13
C TRP A 2 5.05 -11.00 4.89
N TYR A 3 3.97 -10.80 4.17
CA TYR A 3 2.66 -10.56 4.76
C TYR A 3 1.92 -11.88 5.02
N ASP A 4 0.95 -11.80 5.95
CA ASP A 4 0.05 -12.90 6.29
C ASP A 4 -1.12 -12.88 5.31
N ASN A 5 -1.33 -13.98 4.58
CA ASN A 5 -2.40 -14.06 3.57
C ASN A 5 -3.79 -13.85 4.16
N GLU A 6 -4.03 -14.39 5.35
CA GLU A 6 -5.33 -14.22 6.00
C GLU A 6 -5.58 -12.75 6.35
N THR A 7 -4.59 -12.08 6.91
CA THR A 7 -4.70 -10.66 7.24
C THR A 7 -4.88 -9.84 5.96
N LYS A 8 -4.12 -10.15 4.90
CA LYS A 8 -4.24 -9.48 3.62
C LYS A 8 -5.65 -9.64 3.05
N ASN A 9 -6.20 -10.86 3.10
CA ASN A 9 -7.54 -11.11 2.59
C ASN A 9 -8.61 -10.35 3.37
N ASN A 10 -8.45 -10.22 4.68
CA ASN A 10 -9.36 -9.44 5.51
C ASN A 10 -9.35 -7.97 5.12
N TYR A 11 -8.17 -7.42 4.88
CA TYR A 11 -8.07 -6.02 4.43
C TYR A 11 -8.61 -5.84 3.01
N GLU A 12 -8.42 -6.82 2.12
CA GLU A 12 -9.01 -6.76 0.79
C GLU A 12 -10.53 -6.63 0.87
N ARG A 13 -11.15 -7.41 1.70
CA ARG A 13 -12.61 -7.35 1.87
C ARG A 13 -13.04 -6.02 2.46
N GLU A 14 -12.29 -5.52 3.44
CA GLU A 14 -12.61 -4.24 4.08
C GLU A 14 -12.54 -3.07 3.10
N TYR A 15 -11.50 -3.04 2.27
CA TYR A 15 -11.25 -1.90 1.38
C TYR A 15 -11.74 -2.10 -0.04
N GLU A 16 -12.38 -3.22 -0.35
CA GLU A 16 -12.89 -3.49 -1.69
C GLU A 16 -13.80 -2.37 -2.20
N THR A 17 -14.62 -1.81 -1.33
CA THR A 17 -15.52 -0.73 -1.68
C THR A 17 -15.11 0.62 -1.10
N LYS A 18 -14.11 0.64 -0.22
CA LYS A 18 -13.71 1.85 0.51
C LYS A 18 -12.42 2.48 0.00
N LEU A 19 -11.67 1.78 -0.84
CA LEU A 19 -10.36 2.29 -1.28
C LEU A 19 -10.44 3.65 -1.95
N SER A 20 -11.46 3.87 -2.77
CA SER A 20 -11.65 5.15 -3.46
C SER A 20 -11.91 6.32 -2.51
N MET A 21 -12.27 6.02 -1.28
CA MET A 21 -12.53 7.04 -0.25
C MET A 21 -11.30 7.32 0.61
N ILE A 22 -10.23 6.56 0.42
CA ILE A 22 -9.00 6.75 1.18
C ILE A 22 -8.21 7.91 0.58
N PRO A 23 -7.89 8.95 1.35
CA PRO A 23 -7.11 10.07 0.82
C PRO A 23 -5.68 9.63 0.51
N VAL A 24 -5.06 10.30 -0.47
CA VAL A 24 -3.69 9.99 -0.88
C VAL A 24 -2.72 10.12 0.30
N SER A 25 -2.94 11.12 1.16
CA SER A 25 -2.11 11.31 2.35
C SER A 25 -2.08 10.10 3.27
N GLU A 26 -3.21 9.41 3.39
CA GLU A 26 -3.30 8.19 4.20
C GLU A 26 -2.44 7.08 3.59
N ILE A 27 -2.50 6.92 2.27
CA ILE A 27 -1.68 5.93 1.56
C ILE A 27 -0.21 6.26 1.74
N GLN A 28 0.15 7.54 1.62
CA GLN A 28 1.52 7.99 1.82
C GLN A 28 2.01 7.72 3.25
N ARG A 29 1.14 7.91 4.24
CA ARG A 29 1.48 7.60 5.63
C ARG A 29 1.76 6.12 5.82
N GLU A 30 0.96 5.26 5.21
CA GLU A 30 1.19 3.80 5.30
C GLU A 30 2.50 3.41 4.64
N LEU A 31 2.82 4.00 3.50
CA LEU A 31 4.10 3.76 2.83
C LEU A 31 5.27 4.26 3.68
N ASN A 32 5.14 5.43 4.28
CA ASN A 32 6.15 5.99 5.16
C ASN A 32 6.36 5.10 6.39
N LYS A 33 5.26 4.64 6.97
CA LYS A 33 5.29 3.74 8.13
C LYS A 33 6.02 2.44 7.80
N PHE A 34 5.86 1.94 6.58
CA PHE A 34 6.55 0.73 6.12
C PHE A 34 8.07 0.95 5.95
N GLY A 35 8.49 2.19 5.77
CA GLY A 35 9.91 2.50 5.68
C GLY A 35 10.36 3.21 4.43
N TYR A 36 9.43 3.60 3.56
CA TYR A 36 9.77 4.32 2.33
C TYR A 36 9.96 5.79 2.61
N GLY A 37 10.79 6.46 2.91
CA GLY A 37 10.97 7.88 3.25
C GLY A 37 10.22 8.85 2.33
N ILE A 38 8.94 8.64 2.15
CA ILE A 38 8.11 9.42 1.24
C ILE A 38 7.53 10.64 1.96
N SER A 39 7.42 11.77 1.24
CA SER A 39 6.78 12.97 1.77
C SER A 39 5.26 12.86 1.67
N ILE A 40 4.56 13.32 2.69
CA ILE A 40 3.10 13.25 2.73
C ILE A 40 2.55 14.54 2.14
N THR A 41 2.32 14.53 0.83
CA THR A 41 1.88 15.72 0.08
C THR A 41 0.38 15.77 -0.17
N GLY A 42 -0.29 14.62 -0.05
CA GLY A 42 -1.72 14.52 -0.34
C GLY A 42 -2.03 14.46 -1.83
N ALA A 43 -1.03 14.31 -2.67
CA ALA A 43 -1.21 14.26 -4.12
C ALA A 43 -0.58 13.01 -4.71
N TRP A 44 -1.14 12.52 -5.83
CA TRP A 44 -0.56 11.44 -6.61
C TRP A 44 0.61 11.96 -7.43
N ASP A 45 1.69 12.31 -6.74
CA ASP A 45 2.88 12.85 -7.39
C ASP A 45 3.80 11.72 -7.87
N LYS A 46 4.86 12.12 -8.57
CA LYS A 46 5.79 11.16 -9.16
C LYS A 46 6.44 10.26 -8.10
N GLN A 47 6.81 10.82 -6.95
CA GLN A 47 7.44 10.03 -5.88
C GLN A 47 6.49 8.94 -5.38
N THR A 48 5.21 9.27 -5.19
CA THR A 48 4.21 8.33 -4.70
C THR A 48 4.03 7.18 -5.69
N LYS A 49 3.87 7.51 -6.97
CA LYS A 49 3.71 6.49 -8.01
C LYS A 49 4.93 5.60 -8.12
N ASN A 50 6.12 6.17 -8.04
CA ASN A 50 7.36 5.40 -8.09
C ASN A 50 7.50 4.45 -6.91
N VAL A 51 7.16 4.91 -5.71
CA VAL A 51 7.23 4.09 -4.50
C VAL A 51 6.23 2.93 -4.59
N ILE A 52 5.01 3.22 -5.05
CA ILE A 52 4.00 2.17 -5.22
C ILE A 52 4.48 1.13 -6.23
N LYS A 53 5.08 1.58 -7.32
CA LYS A 53 5.60 0.67 -8.35
C LYS A 53 6.70 -0.22 -7.78
N VAL A 54 7.61 0.33 -7.01
CA VAL A 54 8.67 -0.44 -6.35
C VAL A 54 8.09 -1.45 -5.39
N PHE A 55 7.12 -1.02 -4.58
CA PHE A 55 6.43 -1.89 -3.64
C PHE A 55 5.75 -3.06 -4.37
N GLN A 56 5.02 -2.75 -5.44
CA GLN A 56 4.33 -3.78 -6.23
C GLN A 56 5.31 -4.74 -6.88
N HIS A 57 6.42 -4.23 -7.40
CA HIS A 57 7.45 -5.06 -8.01
C HIS A 57 8.02 -6.06 -7.00
N HIS A 58 8.15 -5.65 -5.74
CA HIS A 58 8.67 -6.51 -4.68
C HIS A 58 7.65 -7.56 -4.23
N PHE A 59 6.38 -7.18 -4.06
CA PHE A 59 5.35 -8.06 -3.50
C PHE A 59 4.37 -8.63 -4.52
N ARG A 60 4.27 -8.02 -5.69
CA ARG A 60 3.40 -8.44 -6.78
C ARG A 60 4.11 -8.31 -8.11
N PRO A 61 5.18 -9.08 -8.33
CA PRO A 61 6.02 -8.90 -9.53
C PRO A 61 5.28 -9.12 -10.86
N SER A 62 4.13 -9.77 -10.84
CA SER A 62 3.32 -9.96 -12.05
C SER A 62 2.43 -8.76 -12.38
N ASN A 63 2.31 -7.79 -11.47
CA ASN A 63 1.44 -6.63 -11.68
C ASN A 63 1.97 -5.43 -10.90
N TYR A 64 2.89 -4.68 -11.50
CA TYR A 64 3.49 -3.49 -10.90
C TYR A 64 3.20 -2.25 -11.74
N SER A 65 1.93 -1.94 -11.90
CA SER A 65 1.47 -0.83 -12.72
C SER A 65 1.82 0.56 -12.16
N GLY A 66 2.10 0.63 -10.87
CA GLY A 66 2.30 1.92 -10.19
C GLY A 66 1.00 2.54 -9.72
N GLU A 67 -0.12 1.88 -9.96
CA GLU A 67 -1.42 2.35 -9.52
C GLU A 67 -1.85 1.60 -8.26
N MET A 68 -2.39 2.33 -7.28
CA MET A 68 -2.86 1.72 -6.04
C MET A 68 -4.15 0.94 -6.31
N ASP A 69 -4.15 -0.33 -5.96
CA ASP A 69 -5.35 -1.15 -6.02
C ASP A 69 -5.61 -1.78 -4.66
N VAL A 70 -6.74 -2.46 -4.53
CA VAL A 70 -7.17 -3.06 -3.26
C VAL A 70 -6.14 -4.05 -2.76
N GLU A 71 -5.62 -4.91 -3.64
CA GLU A 71 -4.64 -5.92 -3.23
C GLU A 71 -3.34 -5.27 -2.74
N THR A 72 -2.84 -4.26 -3.46
CA THR A 72 -1.63 -3.55 -3.06
C THR A 72 -1.80 -2.90 -1.68
N PHE A 73 -2.92 -2.22 -1.48
CA PHE A 73 -3.19 -1.56 -0.20
C PHE A 73 -3.36 -2.59 0.92
N ALA A 74 -4.03 -3.70 0.64
CA ALA A 74 -4.21 -4.77 1.62
C ALA A 74 -2.87 -5.38 2.04
N ILE A 75 -1.97 -5.60 1.09
CA ILE A 75 -0.63 -6.11 1.40
C ILE A 75 0.12 -5.11 2.28
N LEU A 76 0.06 -3.84 1.94
CA LEU A 76 0.72 -2.78 2.71
C LEU A 76 0.18 -2.71 4.13
N LYS A 77 -1.14 -2.77 4.30
CA LYS A 77 -1.76 -2.78 5.63
C LYS A 77 -1.37 -4.02 6.43
N ALA A 78 -1.37 -5.18 5.79
CA ALA A 78 -1.01 -6.43 6.45
C ALA A 78 0.44 -6.41 6.92
N LEU A 79 1.35 -5.89 6.11
CA LEU A 79 2.75 -5.77 6.49
C LEU A 79 2.93 -4.80 7.66
N ASN A 80 2.25 -3.66 7.62
CA ASN A 80 2.36 -2.68 8.70
C ASN A 80 1.77 -3.22 10.00
N GLU A 81 0.68 -3.97 9.94
CA GLU A 81 0.11 -4.58 11.12
C GLU A 81 1.08 -5.59 11.75
N LYS A 82 1.77 -6.36 10.91
CA LYS A 82 2.69 -7.39 11.40
C LYS A 82 4.00 -6.82 11.93
N TYR A 83 4.56 -5.83 11.26
CA TYR A 83 5.93 -5.36 11.55
C TYR A 83 6.01 -3.97 12.16
N ASN A 84 4.97 -3.17 12.09
CA ASN A 84 5.00 -1.77 12.52
C ASN A 84 3.82 -1.38 13.40
N LYS A 85 3.47 -2.24 14.30
CA LYS A 85 2.37 -1.98 15.25
C LYS A 85 2.65 -0.81 16.17
#